data_0c8adc517fb863d30c7dca9a005b8cc4
#
_entry.id   0c8adc517fb863d30c7dca9a005b8cc4
#
_cell.length_a   1.000
_cell.length_b   1.000
_cell.length_c   1.000
_cell.angle_alpha   90.00
_cell.angle_beta   90.00
_cell.angle_gamma   90.00
#
_symmetry.space_group_name_H-M   'P 1'
#
loop_
_entity.id
_entity.type
_entity.pdbx_description
1 polymer ?
#
loop_
_entity_poly.entity_id
_entity_poly.type
_entity_poly.pdbx_seq_one_letter_code
_entity_poly.pdbx_strand_id
1 'polypeptide(L)'
;MSDTGGHAAPARVLVVDDEPSIRLLCRVNLELDGYEVLEADTVETARAALADGEIAVVLLDVHLHGERSDVLIAECHAQRPPLPVVVVTGSADVTQDRLTEADAILPKPFELEALLATVRSLAHVHAHG
;
A
#
# COMPACT_ATOMS: atom_id res chain seq x y z
N MET A 1 -12.37 17.64 -21.47
CA MET A 1 -12.37 17.67 -20.86
C MET A 1 -12.76 17.45 -20.25
N SER A 2 -12.65 16.97 -20.22
CA SER A 2 -12.87 16.77 -19.53
C SER A 2 -13.02 16.63 -18.74
N ASP A 3 -12.92 16.41 -18.66
CA ASP A 3 -13.07 16.30 -17.78
C ASP A 3 -13.07 16.58 -17.10
N THR A 4 -12.74 16.80 -17.52
CA THR A 4 -12.78 17.08 -16.78
C THR A 4 -13.07 17.40 -15.83
N GLY A 5 -12.83 18.14 -16.27
CA GLY A 5 -13.17 18.78 -15.03
C GLY A 5 -13.70 17.85 -14.00
N GLY A 6 -14.39 17.62 -13.71
CA GLY A 6 -14.85 16.81 -12.65
C GLY A 6 -14.04 15.59 -12.33
N HIS A 7 -12.85 15.58 -12.79
CA HIS A 7 -11.99 14.43 -12.51
C HIS A 7 -11.43 14.51 -11.12
N ALA A 8 -11.66 13.47 -10.37
CA ALA A 8 -11.00 13.33 -9.08
C ALA A 8 -9.51 13.18 -9.30
N ALA A 9 -8.73 13.59 -8.34
CA ALA A 9 -7.31 13.33 -8.37
C ALA A 9 -7.07 11.83 -8.42
N PRO A 10 -5.95 11.37 -8.98
CA PRO A 10 -5.62 9.96 -8.99
C PRO A 10 -5.59 9.40 -7.57
N ALA A 11 -6.01 8.16 -7.43
CA ALA A 11 -5.91 7.49 -6.14
C ALA A 11 -4.44 7.34 -5.77
N ARG A 12 -4.13 7.48 -4.51
CA ARG A 12 -2.76 7.41 -4.02
C ARG A 12 -2.49 6.08 -3.35
N VAL A 13 -1.32 5.53 -3.66
CA VAL A 13 -0.84 4.30 -3.04
C VAL A 13 0.42 4.63 -2.26
N LEU A 14 0.46 4.21 -1.01
CA LEU A 14 1.66 4.37 -0.19
C LEU A 14 2.43 3.04 -0.22
N VAL A 15 3.67 3.09 -0.67
CA VAL A 15 4.53 1.91 -0.74
C VAL A 15 5.55 2.00 0.39
N VAL A 16 5.47 1.07 1.33
CA VAL A 16 6.34 1.04 2.51
C VAL A 16 7.25 -0.17 2.40
N ASP A 17 8.50 0.05 2.06
CA ASP A 17 9.47 -1.03 1.85
C ASP A 17 10.87 -0.44 2.00
N ASP A 18 11.76 -1.16 2.67
CA ASP A 18 13.12 -0.64 2.88
C ASP A 18 14.05 -0.91 1.70
N GLU A 19 13.60 -1.66 0.69
CA GLU A 19 14.40 -1.92 -0.51
C GLU A 19 14.07 -0.91 -1.59
N PRO A 20 15.03 -0.06 -1.98
CA PRO A 20 14.75 0.95 -3.00
C PRO A 20 14.31 0.35 -4.33
N SER A 21 14.83 -0.82 -4.70
CA SER A 21 14.47 -1.45 -5.96
C SER A 21 13.01 -1.88 -5.97
N ILE A 22 12.49 -2.36 -4.84
CA ILE A 22 11.08 -2.74 -4.75
C ILE A 22 10.19 -1.50 -4.82
N ARG A 23 10.58 -0.44 -4.09
CA ARG A 23 9.80 0.80 -4.16
C ARG A 23 9.74 1.34 -5.58
N LEU A 24 10.88 1.30 -6.29
CA LEU A 24 10.92 1.78 -7.68
C LEU A 24 10.05 0.93 -8.59
N LEU A 25 10.14 -0.39 -8.44
CA LEU A 25 9.33 -1.30 -9.24
C LEU A 25 7.84 -1.01 -9.05
N CYS A 26 7.42 -0.89 -7.81
CA CYS A 26 6.03 -0.59 -7.51
C CYS A 26 5.62 0.77 -8.05
N ARG A 27 6.47 1.77 -7.82
CA ARG A 27 6.16 3.14 -8.26
C ARG A 27 5.95 3.23 -9.75
N VAL A 28 6.91 2.71 -10.52
CA VAL A 28 6.85 2.84 -11.98
C VAL A 28 5.57 2.19 -12.50
N ASN A 29 5.28 1.00 -12.01
CA ASN A 29 4.16 0.24 -12.56
C ASN A 29 2.82 0.75 -12.07
N LEU A 30 2.75 1.21 -10.84
CA LEU A 30 1.51 1.81 -10.34
C LEU A 30 1.24 3.15 -11.01
N GLU A 31 2.27 3.94 -11.24
CA GLU A 31 2.08 5.21 -11.94
C GLU A 31 1.63 4.99 -13.38
N LEU A 32 2.17 3.98 -14.05
CA LEU A 32 1.70 3.62 -15.38
C LEU A 32 0.23 3.19 -15.36
N ASP A 33 -0.22 2.65 -14.26
CA ASP A 33 -1.60 2.21 -14.10
C ASP A 33 -2.53 3.33 -13.62
N GLY A 34 -2.01 4.55 -13.48
CA GLY A 34 -2.82 5.72 -13.19
C GLY A 34 -2.86 6.16 -11.74
N TYR A 35 -2.05 5.55 -10.88
CA TYR A 35 -2.02 5.93 -9.46
C TYR A 35 -0.92 6.94 -9.19
N GLU A 36 -1.11 7.70 -8.13
CA GLU A 36 -0.04 8.51 -7.56
C GLU A 36 0.61 7.70 -6.45
N VAL A 37 1.94 7.71 -6.38
CA VAL A 37 2.65 6.84 -5.44
C VAL A 37 3.47 7.68 -4.47
N LEU A 38 3.29 7.40 -3.18
CA LEU A 38 4.15 7.91 -2.12
C LEU A 38 5.00 6.76 -1.60
N GLU A 39 6.20 7.05 -1.15
CA GLU A 39 7.13 6.02 -0.68
C GLU A 39 7.54 6.29 0.75
N ALA A 40 7.75 5.22 1.49
CA ALA A 40 8.29 5.30 2.84
C ALA A 40 9.19 4.08 3.07
N ASP A 41 10.23 4.25 3.87
CA ASP A 41 11.16 3.16 4.15
C ASP A 41 11.24 2.83 5.64
N THR A 42 10.51 3.55 6.48
CA THR A 42 10.47 3.30 7.92
C THR A 42 9.04 3.45 8.41
N VAL A 43 8.79 2.94 9.61
CA VAL A 43 7.48 3.14 10.25
C VAL A 43 7.21 4.63 10.44
N GLU A 44 8.22 5.36 10.82
CA GLU A 44 8.09 6.79 11.08
C GLU A 44 7.71 7.57 9.83
N THR A 45 8.42 7.31 8.72
CA THR A 45 8.09 8.01 7.46
C THR A 45 6.75 7.57 6.92
N ALA A 46 6.37 6.31 7.14
CA ALA A 46 5.06 5.84 6.74
C ALA A 46 3.96 6.58 7.51
N ARG A 47 4.14 6.76 8.81
CA ARG A 47 3.16 7.49 9.61
C ARG A 47 3.04 8.94 9.15
N ALA A 48 4.15 9.56 8.80
CA ALA A 48 4.12 10.94 8.29
C ALA A 48 3.33 11.01 6.99
N ALA A 49 3.55 10.06 6.09
CA ALA A 49 2.83 10.03 4.83
C ALA A 49 1.33 9.80 5.04
N LEU A 50 1.00 8.92 5.99
CA LEU A 50 -0.41 8.65 6.29
C LEU A 50 -1.13 9.86 6.88
N ALA A 51 -0.42 10.64 7.68
CA ALA A 51 -1.00 11.83 8.29
C ALA A 51 -1.19 12.95 7.29
N ASP A 52 -0.35 13.01 6.27
CA ASP A 52 -0.31 14.13 5.34
C ASP A 52 -1.17 13.92 4.11
N GLY A 53 -1.47 12.70 3.74
CA GLY A 53 -2.08 12.44 2.47
C GLY A 53 -3.37 11.65 2.55
N GLU A 54 -4.10 11.70 1.45
CA GLU A 54 -5.28 10.86 1.27
C GLU A 54 -4.83 9.61 0.53
N ILE A 55 -4.60 8.56 1.28
CA ILE A 55 -4.10 7.31 0.73
C ILE A 55 -5.27 6.37 0.50
N ALA A 56 -5.29 5.69 -0.64
CA ALA A 56 -6.33 4.73 -0.97
C ALA A 56 -5.94 3.29 -0.59
N VAL A 57 -4.66 2.97 -0.69
CA VAL A 57 -4.15 1.62 -0.40
C VAL A 57 -2.73 1.73 0.11
N VAL A 58 -2.37 0.89 1.07
CA VAL A 58 -0.99 0.80 1.57
C VAL A 58 -0.41 -0.55 1.18
N LEU A 59 0.76 -0.54 0.57
CA LEU A 59 1.56 -1.76 0.36
C LEU A 59 2.62 -1.75 1.45
N LEU A 60 2.61 -2.76 2.29
CA LEU A 60 3.41 -2.76 3.52
C LEU A 60 4.31 -3.98 3.59
N ASP A 61 5.62 -3.74 3.60
CA ASP A 61 6.58 -4.77 3.96
C ASP A 61 6.63 -4.84 5.49
N VAL A 62 6.49 -6.03 6.06
CA VAL A 62 6.43 -6.17 7.50
C VAL A 62 7.78 -6.01 8.19
N HIS A 63 8.87 -6.10 7.44
CA HIS A 63 10.20 -5.92 8.02
C HIS A 63 10.88 -4.73 7.36
N LEU A 64 11.10 -3.67 8.13
CA LEU A 64 11.75 -2.45 7.65
C LEU A 64 13.02 -2.26 8.47
N HIS A 65 14.18 -2.43 7.82
CA HIS A 65 15.48 -2.28 8.49
C HIS A 65 15.55 -3.12 9.77
N GLY A 66 15.00 -4.34 9.70
CA GLY A 66 15.01 -5.23 10.85
C GLY A 66 13.91 -4.98 11.87
N GLU A 67 13.10 -3.96 11.66
CA GLU A 67 12.02 -3.59 12.57
C GLU A 67 10.70 -4.06 12.04
N ARG A 68 9.83 -4.52 12.92
CA ARG A 68 8.48 -4.94 12.49
C ARG A 68 7.60 -3.73 12.27
N SER A 69 6.85 -3.76 11.18
CA SER A 69 5.98 -2.66 10.82
C SER A 69 4.49 -3.03 10.86
N ASP A 70 4.18 -4.24 11.29
CA ASP A 70 2.80 -4.72 11.24
C ASP A 70 1.86 -3.92 12.16
N VAL A 71 2.40 -3.17 13.10
CA VAL A 71 1.60 -2.24 13.90
C VAL A 71 0.83 -1.26 13.00
N LEU A 72 1.34 -0.96 11.82
CA LEU A 72 0.67 -0.04 10.91
C LEU A 72 -0.65 -0.59 10.39
N ILE A 73 -0.83 -1.91 10.38
CA ILE A 73 -2.09 -2.50 9.90
C ILE A 73 -3.25 -1.99 10.75
N ALA A 74 -3.12 -2.09 12.07
CA ALA A 74 -4.16 -1.63 12.97
C ALA A 74 -4.37 -0.13 12.86
N GLU A 75 -3.27 0.62 12.70
CA GLU A 75 -3.39 2.07 12.58
C GLU A 75 -4.14 2.47 11.31
N CYS A 76 -3.89 1.76 10.21
CA CYS A 76 -4.60 2.05 8.96
C CYS A 76 -6.07 1.68 9.09
N HIS A 77 -6.37 0.56 9.71
CA HIS A 77 -7.76 0.12 9.86
C HIS A 77 -8.54 1.01 10.83
N ALA A 78 -7.84 1.71 11.70
CA ALA A 78 -8.48 2.64 12.63
C ALA A 78 -8.89 3.95 11.99
N GLN A 79 -8.41 4.22 10.78
CA GLN A 79 -8.81 5.45 10.08
C GLN A 79 -10.26 5.37 9.64
N ARG A 80 -10.83 6.52 9.33
CA ARG A 80 -12.23 6.59 8.89
C ARG A 80 -12.32 7.38 7.60
N PRO A 81 -12.61 6.73 6.47
CA PRO A 81 -12.90 5.30 6.34
C PRO A 81 -11.63 4.45 6.55
N PRO A 82 -11.80 3.17 6.89
CA PRO A 82 -10.64 2.30 7.08
C PRO A 82 -9.79 2.21 5.83
N LEU A 83 -8.50 2.21 6.02
CA LEU A 83 -7.55 2.22 4.92
C LEU A 83 -7.07 0.79 4.66
N PRO A 84 -7.28 0.25 3.44
CA PRO A 84 -6.86 -1.12 3.15
C PRO A 84 -5.35 -1.26 3.09
N VAL A 85 -4.87 -2.40 3.58
CA VAL A 85 -3.44 -2.69 3.66
C VAL A 85 -3.16 -4.02 2.96
N VAL A 86 -2.22 -3.99 2.02
CA VAL A 86 -1.69 -5.19 1.38
C VAL A 86 -0.33 -5.45 2.02
N VAL A 87 -0.19 -6.59 2.67
CA VAL A 87 1.10 -6.99 3.24
C VAL A 87 1.91 -7.68 2.16
N VAL A 88 3.13 -7.18 1.96
CA VAL A 88 4.07 -7.77 1.01
C VAL A 88 5.17 -8.42 1.83
N THR A 89 5.32 -9.73 1.74
CA THR A 89 6.21 -10.42 2.66
C THR A 89 6.97 -11.55 1.98
N GLY A 90 8.19 -11.76 2.44
CA GLY A 90 9.10 -12.71 1.84
C GLY A 90 8.95 -14.13 2.29
N SER A 91 8.11 -14.47 3.23
CA SER A 91 8.10 -15.87 3.56
C SER A 91 7.25 -16.29 4.73
N ALA A 92 7.89 -16.82 5.73
CA ALA A 92 7.27 -17.52 6.84
C ALA A 92 6.34 -16.64 7.66
N ASP A 93 6.47 -15.34 7.49
CA ASP A 93 5.65 -14.40 8.26
C ASP A 93 4.18 -14.45 7.89
N VAL A 94 3.84 -15.05 6.76
CA VAL A 94 2.43 -15.11 6.33
C VAL A 94 1.55 -15.86 7.32
N THR A 95 2.15 -16.64 8.21
CA THR A 95 1.38 -17.39 9.20
C THR A 95 1.21 -16.65 10.52
N GLN A 96 1.75 -15.44 10.63
CA GLN A 96 1.63 -14.66 11.86
C GLN A 96 0.21 -14.14 12.03
N ASP A 97 -0.28 -14.14 13.26
CA ASP A 97 -1.65 -13.73 13.52
C ASP A 97 -1.96 -12.32 13.05
N ARG A 98 -1.03 -11.40 13.25
CA ARG A 98 -1.26 -10.02 12.87
C ARG A 98 -1.38 -9.83 11.37
N LEU A 99 -0.71 -10.68 10.60
CA LEU A 99 -0.76 -10.56 9.15
C LEU A 99 -2.12 -10.98 8.60
N THR A 100 -2.85 -11.84 9.33
CA THR A 100 -4.17 -12.24 8.87
C THR A 100 -5.18 -11.10 8.93
N GLU A 101 -4.83 -10.00 9.61
CA GLU A 101 -5.69 -8.83 9.64
C GLU A 101 -5.51 -7.95 8.41
N ALA A 102 -4.51 -8.19 7.59
CA ALA A 102 -4.32 -7.44 6.36
C ALA A 102 -5.45 -7.72 5.39
N ASP A 103 -5.72 -6.76 4.53
CA ASP A 103 -6.78 -6.92 3.52
C ASP A 103 -6.35 -7.85 2.40
N ALA A 104 -5.05 -7.94 2.15
CA ALA A 104 -4.50 -8.91 1.21
C ALA A 104 -3.05 -9.18 1.57
N ILE A 105 -2.55 -10.33 1.13
CA ILE A 105 -1.15 -10.69 1.34
C ILE A 105 -0.56 -11.04 -0.01
N LEU A 106 0.59 -10.46 -0.30
CA LEU A 106 1.28 -10.66 -1.56
C LEU A 106 2.68 -11.19 -1.25
N PRO A 107 2.93 -12.46 -1.50
CA PRO A 107 4.26 -13.03 -1.18
C PRO A 107 5.33 -12.54 -2.14
N LYS A 108 6.54 -12.39 -1.66
CA LYS A 108 7.70 -12.04 -2.48
C LYS A 108 8.41 -13.32 -2.90
N PRO A 109 8.89 -13.41 -4.13
CA PRO A 109 8.68 -12.44 -5.20
C PRO A 109 7.25 -12.50 -5.70
N PHE A 110 6.70 -11.35 -6.04
CA PHE A 110 5.33 -11.29 -6.56
C PHE A 110 5.36 -11.00 -8.04
N GLU A 111 4.29 -11.39 -8.72
CA GLU A 111 4.10 -11.04 -10.11
C GLU A 111 3.47 -9.66 -10.19
N LEU A 112 3.91 -8.89 -11.17
CA LEU A 112 3.45 -7.54 -11.32
C LEU A 112 1.95 -7.47 -11.53
N GLU A 113 1.41 -8.41 -12.30
CA GLU A 113 -0.03 -8.44 -12.52
C GLU A 113 -0.81 -8.69 -11.25
N ALA A 114 -0.25 -9.52 -10.37
CA ALA A 114 -0.91 -9.77 -9.08
C ALA A 114 -0.90 -8.50 -8.23
N LEU A 115 0.19 -7.77 -8.25
CA LEU A 115 0.27 -6.49 -7.53
C LEU A 115 -0.78 -5.52 -8.04
N LEU A 116 -0.85 -5.33 -9.35
CA LEU A 116 -1.77 -4.37 -9.93
C LEU A 116 -3.22 -4.77 -9.72
N ALA A 117 -3.53 -6.05 -9.87
CA ALA A 117 -4.89 -6.53 -9.66
C ALA A 117 -5.33 -6.33 -8.21
N THR A 118 -4.43 -6.60 -7.26
CA THR A 118 -4.74 -6.44 -5.85
C THR A 118 -5.00 -4.97 -5.52
N VAL A 119 -4.14 -4.08 -6.01
CA VAL A 119 -4.31 -2.65 -5.75
C VAL A 119 -5.59 -2.13 -6.39
N ARG A 120 -5.86 -2.52 -7.64
CA ARG A 120 -7.09 -2.09 -8.31
C ARG A 120 -8.33 -2.49 -7.54
N SER A 121 -8.34 -3.72 -7.05
CA SER A 121 -9.48 -4.23 -6.31
C SER A 121 -9.76 -3.40 -5.07
N LEU A 122 -8.72 -3.13 -4.28
CA LEU A 122 -8.88 -2.43 -3.02
C LEU A 122 -9.07 -0.94 -3.19
N ALA A 123 -8.36 -0.33 -4.12
CA ALA A 123 -8.48 1.10 -4.35
C ALA A 123 -9.86 1.44 -4.91
N HIS A 124 -10.38 0.60 -5.79
CA HIS A 124 -11.69 0.83 -6.36
C HIS A 124 -12.78 0.77 -5.29
N VAL A 125 -12.74 -0.25 -4.44
CA VAL A 125 -13.71 -0.38 -3.36
C VAL A 125 -13.61 0.80 -2.41
N HIS A 126 -12.39 1.19 -2.06
CA HIS A 126 -12.18 2.31 -1.16
C HIS A 126 -12.70 3.61 -1.77
N ALA A 127 -12.46 3.81 -3.06
CA ALA A 127 -12.86 5.04 -3.73
C ALA A 127 -14.38 5.17 -3.81
N HIS A 128 -15.09 4.07 -3.84
CA HIS A 128 -16.54 4.07 -3.90
C HIS A 128 -17.20 4.01 -2.53
N GLY A 129 -16.44 3.59 -1.56
CA GLY A 129 -16.95 3.39 -0.22
C GLY A 129 -16.98 4.60 0.60
#